data_6bbd451aeae34f7646637661b1b9d0f6
#
_entry.id   6bbd451aeae34f7646637661b1b9d0f6
#
_cell.length_a   1.000
_cell.length_b   1.000
_cell.length_c   1.000
_cell.angle_alpha   90.00
_cell.angle_beta   90.00
_cell.angle_gamma   90.00
#
_symmetry.space_group_name_H-M   'P 1'
#
loop_
_entity.id
_entity.type
_entity.pdbx_description
1 polymer ?
#
loop_
_entity_poly.entity_id
_entity_poly.type
_entity_poly.pdbx_seq_one_letter_code
_entity_poly.pdbx_strand_id
1 'polypeptide(L)'
;MIIRKATMEERDAMWQLIAESARHLSRAYYDDQQIETAIATVFGVDTSLIEDGTYFVVEIDGELAGCGGWSKRKTLYGGDQYTSRNTDYLDPASEPAKIRAFFIHPNHARKGIARALLDHCETEARAEGFRALELMSTLPGIEFYKSCGFTETGNFDLQLTEAVTLQLVPMRKDL
;
A
#
# COMPACT_ATOMS: atom_id res chain seq x y z
N MET A 1 8.03 -8.32 -17.00
CA MET A 1 7.29 -7.92 -15.77
C MET A 1 6.14 -8.91 -15.59
N ILE A 2 6.08 -9.57 -14.46
CA ILE A 2 5.05 -10.55 -14.09
C ILE A 2 4.38 -10.04 -12.81
N ILE A 3 3.04 -9.98 -12.78
CA ILE A 3 2.25 -9.71 -11.58
C ILE A 3 1.61 -11.03 -11.15
N ARG A 4 1.82 -11.45 -9.93
CA ARG A 4 1.25 -12.68 -9.36
C ARG A 4 0.92 -12.51 -7.89
N LYS A 5 0.08 -13.40 -7.36
CA LYS A 5 -0.24 -13.41 -5.93
C LYS A 5 1.02 -13.65 -5.10
N ALA A 6 1.13 -12.92 -4.00
CA ALA A 6 2.16 -13.12 -3.00
C ALA A 6 1.89 -14.42 -2.21
N THR A 7 2.94 -15.04 -1.69
CA THR A 7 2.87 -16.20 -0.82
C THR A 7 3.43 -15.89 0.56
N MET A 8 3.09 -16.71 1.56
CA MET A 8 3.59 -16.53 2.93
C MET A 8 5.11 -16.72 3.04
N GLU A 9 5.70 -17.55 2.18
CA GLU A 9 7.14 -17.78 2.13
C GLU A 9 7.92 -16.53 1.70
N GLU A 10 7.27 -15.60 1.00
CA GLU A 10 7.88 -14.36 0.52
C GLU A 10 7.80 -13.21 1.52
N ARG A 11 7.15 -13.41 2.67
CA ARG A 11 6.92 -12.38 3.67
C ARG A 11 8.18 -11.59 4.05
N ASP A 12 9.28 -12.29 4.31
CA ASP A 12 10.53 -11.65 4.72
C ASP A 12 11.19 -10.86 3.58
N ALA A 13 11.16 -11.40 2.35
CA ALA A 13 11.67 -10.69 1.17
C ALA A 13 10.84 -9.45 0.85
N MET A 14 9.52 -9.54 0.97
CA MET A 14 8.62 -8.39 0.82
C MET A 14 8.85 -7.33 1.90
N TRP A 15 9.08 -7.75 3.15
CA TRP A 15 9.38 -6.80 4.23
C TRP A 15 10.69 -6.04 3.97
N GLN A 16 11.73 -6.71 3.48
CA GLN A 16 12.99 -6.06 3.08
C GLN A 16 12.77 -5.05 1.95
N LEU A 17 12.01 -5.44 0.91
CA LEU A 17 11.64 -4.52 -0.18
C LEU A 17 10.90 -3.28 0.33
N ILE A 18 9.94 -3.45 1.24
CA ILE A 18 9.18 -2.35 1.86
C ILE A 18 10.11 -1.40 2.61
N ALA A 19 11.02 -1.93 3.43
CA ALA A 19 11.98 -1.13 4.18
C ALA A 19 12.93 -0.35 3.26
N GLU A 20 13.47 -0.99 2.23
CA GLU A 20 14.33 -0.33 1.23
C GLU A 20 13.57 0.73 0.45
N SER A 21 12.36 0.43 0.01
CA SER A 21 11.49 1.40 -0.68
C SER A 21 11.25 2.64 0.18
N ALA A 22 10.86 2.46 1.43
CA ALA A 22 10.61 3.56 2.36
C ALA A 22 11.87 4.41 2.57
N ARG A 23 13.01 3.80 2.84
CA ARG A 23 14.29 4.50 3.07
C ARG A 23 14.76 5.33 1.88
N HIS A 24 14.59 4.82 0.66
CA HIS A 24 15.12 5.48 -0.53
C HIS A 24 14.13 6.43 -1.19
N LEU A 25 12.85 6.08 -1.22
CA LEU A 25 11.86 6.85 -1.97
C LEU A 25 11.11 7.90 -1.13
N SER A 26 11.25 7.87 0.20
CA SER A 26 10.54 8.78 1.09
C SER A 26 11.41 9.90 1.70
N ARG A 27 12.73 9.83 1.57
CA ARG A 27 13.67 10.76 2.25
C ARG A 27 13.58 12.22 1.84
N ALA A 28 12.96 12.52 0.70
CA ALA A 28 12.69 13.91 0.30
C ALA A 28 11.45 14.51 1.00
N TYR A 29 10.66 13.69 1.69
CA TYR A 29 9.38 14.07 2.29
C TYR A 29 9.33 13.88 3.80
N TYR A 30 10.08 12.90 4.32
CA TYR A 30 10.15 12.55 5.73
C TYR A 30 11.58 12.50 6.20
N ASP A 31 11.83 12.81 7.46
CA ASP A 31 13.16 12.65 8.06
C ASP A 31 13.48 11.17 8.38
N ASP A 32 14.74 10.88 8.70
CA ASP A 32 15.18 9.52 8.98
C ASP A 32 14.48 8.91 10.20
N GLN A 33 14.15 9.71 11.22
CA GLN A 33 13.43 9.23 12.40
C GLN A 33 11.99 8.83 12.04
N GLN A 34 11.30 9.63 11.23
CA GLN A 34 9.97 9.30 10.74
C GLN A 34 9.97 8.02 9.92
N ILE A 35 10.93 7.86 9.00
CA ILE A 35 11.05 6.69 8.13
C ILE A 35 11.32 5.43 8.95
N GLU A 36 12.34 5.43 9.82
CA GLU A 36 12.69 4.24 10.62
C GLU A 36 11.59 3.89 11.63
N THR A 37 10.94 4.88 12.23
CA THR A 37 9.80 4.63 13.11
C THR A 37 8.62 4.05 12.35
N ALA A 38 8.33 4.54 11.12
CA ALA A 38 7.27 4.01 10.28
C ALA A 38 7.54 2.55 9.86
N ILE A 39 8.79 2.21 9.51
CA ILE A 39 9.19 0.82 9.20
C ILE A 39 9.00 -0.08 10.43
N ALA A 40 9.33 0.41 11.61
CA ALA A 40 9.16 -0.37 12.85
C ALA A 40 7.70 -0.57 13.28
N THR A 41 6.78 0.37 12.93
CA THR A 41 5.45 0.44 13.55
C THR A 41 4.28 0.27 12.58
N VAL A 42 4.41 0.68 11.32
CA VAL A 42 3.26 0.75 10.40
C VAL A 42 3.55 0.27 8.98
N PHE A 43 4.76 0.51 8.43
CA PHE A 43 5.11 0.01 7.11
C PHE A 43 5.53 -1.46 7.16
N GLY A 44 4.78 -2.33 6.54
CA GLY A 44 5.08 -3.74 6.59
C GLY A 44 4.14 -4.58 5.73
N VAL A 45 4.38 -5.87 5.74
CA VAL A 45 3.51 -6.85 5.10
C VAL A 45 2.22 -6.97 5.91
N ASP A 46 1.10 -7.04 5.22
CA ASP A 46 -0.20 -7.39 5.80
C ASP A 46 -0.55 -8.81 5.35
N THR A 47 -0.35 -9.79 6.23
CA THR A 47 -0.59 -11.20 5.92
C THR A 47 -2.06 -11.50 5.66
N SER A 48 -2.99 -10.69 6.18
CA SER A 48 -4.41 -10.86 5.85
C SER A 48 -4.71 -10.63 4.36
N LEU A 49 -3.93 -9.81 3.66
CA LEU A 49 -4.04 -9.65 2.20
C LEU A 49 -3.54 -10.90 1.46
N ILE A 50 -2.52 -11.58 1.97
CA ILE A 50 -2.03 -12.85 1.41
C ILE A 50 -3.09 -13.94 1.59
N GLU A 51 -3.65 -14.05 2.79
CA GLU A 51 -4.73 -15.01 3.12
C GLU A 51 -5.98 -14.77 2.28
N ASP A 52 -6.36 -13.51 2.06
CA ASP A 52 -7.50 -13.13 1.22
C ASP A 52 -7.20 -13.31 -0.29
N GLY A 53 -5.94 -13.57 -0.67
CA GLY A 53 -5.51 -13.72 -2.06
C GLY A 53 -5.54 -12.42 -2.87
N THR A 54 -5.40 -11.27 -2.19
CA THR A 54 -5.48 -9.92 -2.76
C THR A 54 -4.17 -9.12 -2.63
N TYR A 55 -3.09 -9.77 -2.22
CA TYR A 55 -1.74 -9.19 -2.20
C TYR A 55 -0.92 -9.74 -3.37
N PHE A 56 -0.24 -8.85 -4.08
CA PHE A 56 0.52 -9.18 -5.29
C PHE A 56 1.98 -8.75 -5.15
N VAL A 57 2.84 -9.50 -5.81
CA VAL A 57 4.23 -9.14 -6.07
C VAL A 57 4.43 -8.92 -7.55
N VAL A 58 5.36 -8.05 -7.87
CA VAL A 58 5.81 -7.79 -9.23
C VAL A 58 7.23 -8.29 -9.38
N GLU A 59 7.46 -9.14 -10.36
CA GLU A 59 8.78 -9.66 -10.71
C GLU A 59 9.28 -9.09 -12.03
N ILE A 60 10.54 -8.73 -12.06
CA ILE A 60 11.29 -8.35 -13.27
C ILE A 60 12.59 -9.14 -13.26
N ASP A 61 12.82 -9.94 -14.31
CA ASP A 61 14.02 -10.75 -14.47
C ASP A 61 14.32 -11.68 -13.27
N GLY A 62 13.26 -12.16 -12.60
CA GLY A 62 13.36 -13.06 -11.44
C GLY A 62 13.58 -12.35 -10.10
N GLU A 63 13.63 -11.02 -10.07
CA GLU A 63 13.77 -10.23 -8.84
C GLU A 63 12.44 -9.58 -8.44
N LEU A 64 12.20 -9.44 -7.12
CA LEU A 64 11.05 -8.71 -6.61
C LEU A 64 11.24 -7.21 -6.85
N ALA A 65 10.41 -6.65 -7.73
CA ALA A 65 10.46 -5.25 -8.14
C ALA A 65 9.43 -4.37 -7.43
N GLY A 66 8.41 -4.96 -6.83
CA GLY A 66 7.37 -4.25 -6.09
C GLY A 66 6.35 -5.19 -5.47
N CYS A 67 5.58 -4.65 -4.55
CA CYS A 67 4.42 -5.33 -3.96
C CYS A 67 3.30 -4.33 -3.70
N GLY A 68 2.09 -4.84 -3.53
CA GLY A 68 0.91 -4.07 -3.22
C GLY A 68 -0.35 -4.90 -3.42
N GLY A 69 -1.44 -4.43 -2.88
CA GLY A 69 -2.69 -5.17 -2.99
C GLY A 69 -3.91 -4.30 -2.74
N TRP A 70 -5.03 -4.95 -2.72
CA TRP A 70 -6.29 -4.34 -2.34
C TRP A 70 -6.96 -5.16 -1.23
N SER A 71 -7.87 -4.56 -0.49
CA SER A 71 -8.54 -5.23 0.62
C SER A 71 -10.04 -5.02 0.56
N LYS A 72 -10.76 -6.09 0.79
CA LYS A 72 -12.20 -6.13 1.08
C LYS A 72 -12.49 -5.98 2.58
N ARG A 73 -11.50 -5.58 3.38
CA ARG A 73 -11.63 -5.35 4.82
C ARG A 73 -11.53 -3.86 5.14
N LYS A 74 -12.02 -3.46 6.31
CA LYS A 74 -12.07 -2.06 6.76
C LYS A 74 -10.70 -1.46 7.08
N THR A 75 -9.66 -2.27 7.28
CA THR A 75 -8.29 -1.81 7.52
C THR A 75 -7.83 -0.90 6.39
N LEU A 76 -7.50 0.35 6.70
CA LEU A 76 -7.08 1.35 5.71
C LEU A 76 -5.56 1.45 5.56
N TYR A 77 -4.79 1.21 6.61
CA TYR A 77 -3.33 1.25 6.62
C TYR A 77 -2.74 0.35 7.71
N GLY A 78 -1.43 0.12 7.64
CA GLY A 78 -0.65 -0.64 8.61
C GLY A 78 -0.42 -2.09 8.23
N GLY A 79 0.82 -2.57 8.40
CA GLY A 79 1.22 -3.96 8.30
C GLY A 79 0.86 -4.76 9.57
N ASP A 80 1.32 -5.99 9.65
CA ASP A 80 1.02 -6.91 10.77
C ASP A 80 1.43 -6.36 12.15
N GLN A 81 2.50 -5.54 12.20
CA GLN A 81 2.97 -4.92 13.44
C GLN A 81 2.03 -3.82 13.97
N TYR A 82 1.16 -3.28 13.12
CA TYR A 82 0.16 -2.28 13.51
C TYR A 82 -1.12 -2.96 13.98
N THR A 83 -1.35 -3.00 15.29
CA THR A 83 -2.42 -3.81 15.91
C THR A 83 -3.77 -3.11 16.01
N SER A 84 -3.82 -1.78 15.88
CA SER A 84 -5.07 -1.00 15.95
C SER A 84 -5.81 -0.99 14.61
N ARG A 85 -6.14 -2.19 14.08
CA ARG A 85 -6.79 -2.37 12.77
C ARG A 85 -8.19 -2.95 12.94
N ASN A 86 -9.12 -2.49 12.09
CA ASN A 86 -10.42 -3.13 11.93
C ASN A 86 -10.38 -4.08 10.73
N THR A 87 -10.50 -5.38 10.98
CA THR A 87 -10.43 -6.43 9.95
C THR A 87 -11.80 -6.94 9.49
N ASP A 88 -12.90 -6.30 9.88
CA ASP A 88 -14.24 -6.62 9.40
C ASP A 88 -14.32 -6.44 7.88
N TYR A 89 -15.18 -7.23 7.24
CA TYR A 89 -15.42 -7.10 5.81
C TYR A 89 -16.21 -5.85 5.46
N LEU A 90 -15.88 -5.29 4.28
CA LEU A 90 -16.63 -4.20 3.66
C LEU A 90 -17.86 -4.74 2.92
N ASP A 91 -18.90 -3.90 2.81
CA ASP A 91 -20.00 -4.11 1.89
C ASP A 91 -19.67 -3.47 0.53
N PRO A 92 -19.43 -4.27 -0.55
CA PRO A 92 -19.09 -3.74 -1.86
C PRO A 92 -20.12 -2.77 -2.44
N ALA A 93 -21.41 -2.92 -2.04
CA ALA A 93 -22.49 -2.08 -2.54
C ALA A 93 -22.43 -0.63 -2.02
N SER A 94 -21.82 -0.41 -0.85
CA SER A 94 -21.86 0.87 -0.14
C SER A 94 -20.49 1.40 0.31
N GLU A 95 -19.48 0.55 0.42
CA GLU A 95 -18.16 0.92 0.96
C GLU A 95 -17.06 0.78 -0.09
N PRO A 96 -16.03 1.67 -0.12
CA PRO A 96 -14.90 1.55 -1.06
C PRO A 96 -13.93 0.45 -0.62
N ALA A 97 -13.42 -0.33 -1.59
CA ALA A 97 -12.29 -1.20 -1.34
C ALA A 97 -11.02 -0.39 -0.98
N LYS A 98 -10.09 -1.00 -0.27
CA LYS A 98 -8.87 -0.31 0.17
C LYS A 98 -7.69 -0.72 -0.70
N ILE A 99 -6.93 0.25 -1.22
CA ILE A 99 -5.60 -0.01 -1.81
C ILE A 99 -4.59 -0.02 -0.68
N ARG A 100 -3.74 -1.04 -0.66
CA ARG A 100 -2.90 -1.35 0.51
C ARG A 100 -1.46 -1.68 0.13
N ALA A 101 -0.53 -1.19 0.97
CA ALA A 101 0.87 -1.64 1.04
C ALA A 101 1.61 -1.64 -0.32
N PHE A 102 1.47 -0.55 -1.08
CA PHE A 102 2.15 -0.34 -2.36
C PHE A 102 3.57 0.16 -2.13
N PHE A 103 4.55 -0.68 -2.44
CA PHE A 103 5.96 -0.37 -2.34
C PHE A 103 6.71 -0.87 -3.58
N ILE A 104 7.59 -0.02 -4.11
CA ILE A 104 8.39 -0.32 -5.30
C ILE A 104 9.86 -0.34 -4.91
N HIS A 105 10.59 -1.36 -5.34
CA HIS A 105 12.03 -1.43 -5.11
C HIS A 105 12.74 -0.24 -5.78
N PRO A 106 13.68 0.45 -5.11
CA PRO A 106 14.30 1.68 -5.63
C PRO A 106 14.90 1.53 -7.03
N ASN A 107 15.55 0.39 -7.32
CA ASN A 107 16.16 0.09 -8.63
C ASN A 107 15.14 -0.06 -9.76
N HIS A 108 13.87 -0.24 -9.43
CA HIS A 108 12.78 -0.42 -10.37
C HIS A 108 11.78 0.74 -10.35
N ALA A 109 12.08 1.81 -9.61
CA ALA A 109 11.23 3.01 -9.56
C ALA A 109 11.07 3.65 -10.95
N ARG A 110 9.90 4.27 -11.21
CA ARG A 110 9.59 5.01 -12.44
C ARG A 110 9.52 4.15 -13.72
N LYS A 111 9.36 2.83 -13.59
CA LYS A 111 9.22 1.88 -14.70
C LYS A 111 7.77 1.44 -14.97
N GLY A 112 6.78 2.15 -14.43
CA GLY A 112 5.36 1.85 -14.60
C GLY A 112 4.80 0.73 -13.72
N ILE A 113 5.62 0.17 -12.81
CA ILE A 113 5.23 -0.97 -11.96
C ILE A 113 4.01 -0.64 -11.09
N ALA A 114 4.06 0.49 -10.38
CA ALA A 114 2.95 0.90 -9.51
C ALA A 114 1.64 1.08 -10.29
N ARG A 115 1.70 1.59 -11.54
CA ARG A 115 0.54 1.74 -12.42
C ARG A 115 -0.04 0.37 -12.79
N ALA A 116 0.79 -0.54 -13.27
CA ALA A 116 0.35 -1.88 -13.67
C ALA A 116 -0.26 -2.65 -12.49
N LEU A 117 0.34 -2.52 -11.31
CA LEU A 117 -0.16 -3.15 -10.09
C LEU A 117 -1.50 -2.54 -9.64
N LEU A 118 -1.65 -1.21 -9.74
CA LEU A 118 -2.90 -0.53 -9.39
C LEU A 118 -4.03 -0.93 -10.36
N ASP A 119 -3.75 -0.95 -11.67
CA ASP A 119 -4.73 -1.36 -12.70
C ASP A 119 -5.20 -2.81 -12.47
N HIS A 120 -4.28 -3.68 -12.04
CA HIS A 120 -4.61 -5.05 -11.66
C HIS A 120 -5.55 -5.10 -10.44
N CYS A 121 -5.23 -4.36 -9.38
CA CYS A 121 -6.06 -4.27 -8.17
C CYS A 121 -7.45 -3.67 -8.46
N GLU A 122 -7.53 -2.63 -9.30
CA GLU A 122 -8.81 -2.06 -9.73
C GLU A 122 -9.69 -3.08 -10.46
N THR A 123 -9.08 -3.86 -11.35
CA THR A 123 -9.79 -4.90 -12.11
C THR A 123 -10.39 -5.94 -11.17
N GLU A 124 -9.62 -6.43 -10.19
CA GLU A 124 -10.12 -7.40 -9.24
C GLU A 124 -11.18 -6.82 -8.30
N ALA A 125 -10.98 -5.61 -7.77
CA ALA A 125 -11.96 -4.97 -6.91
C ALA A 125 -13.30 -4.73 -7.62
N ARG A 126 -13.27 -4.33 -8.90
CA ARG A 126 -14.49 -4.23 -9.73
C ARG A 126 -15.19 -5.58 -9.90
N ALA A 127 -14.43 -6.65 -10.13
CA ALA A 127 -14.97 -8.00 -10.28
C ALA A 127 -15.66 -8.49 -9.00
N GLU A 128 -15.20 -8.06 -7.83
CA GLU A 128 -15.82 -8.32 -6.51
C GLU A 128 -17.01 -7.38 -6.19
N GLY A 129 -17.37 -6.48 -7.12
CA GLY A 129 -18.55 -5.61 -7.02
C GLY A 129 -18.31 -4.24 -6.38
N PHE A 130 -17.06 -3.89 -6.05
CA PHE A 130 -16.73 -2.57 -5.53
C PHE A 130 -16.85 -1.49 -6.60
N ARG A 131 -17.33 -0.30 -6.19
CA ARG A 131 -17.56 0.85 -7.08
C ARG A 131 -16.66 2.03 -6.78
N ALA A 132 -15.83 1.93 -5.78
CA ALA A 132 -14.87 2.96 -5.39
C ALA A 132 -13.66 2.33 -4.71
N LEU A 133 -12.54 3.04 -4.76
CA LEU A 133 -11.31 2.73 -4.05
C LEU A 133 -10.95 3.87 -3.10
N GLU A 134 -10.36 3.51 -1.97
CA GLU A 134 -9.84 4.42 -0.97
C GLU A 134 -8.45 3.97 -0.54
N LEU A 135 -7.59 4.91 -0.22
CA LEU A 135 -6.26 4.62 0.29
C LEU A 135 -5.76 5.71 1.23
N MET A 136 -4.75 5.38 1.99
CA MET A 136 -3.97 6.33 2.79
C MET A 136 -2.60 6.48 2.13
N SER A 137 -2.40 7.60 1.43
CA SER A 137 -1.14 7.86 0.72
C SER A 137 -0.06 8.39 1.66
N THR A 138 1.16 7.92 1.49
CA THR A 138 2.35 8.65 1.94
C THR A 138 2.56 9.88 1.05
N LEU A 139 3.29 10.90 1.54
CA LEU A 139 3.53 12.13 0.77
C LEU A 139 4.16 11.86 -0.61
N PRO A 140 5.19 10.99 -0.76
CA PRO A 140 5.74 10.69 -2.07
C PRO A 140 4.77 10.03 -3.06
N GLY A 141 3.67 9.42 -2.58
CA GLY A 141 2.68 8.74 -3.42
C GLY A 141 1.61 9.63 -4.01
N ILE A 142 1.40 10.84 -3.49
CA ILE A 142 0.25 11.70 -3.81
C ILE A 142 0.14 11.96 -5.31
N GLU A 143 1.20 12.43 -5.96
CA GLU A 143 1.18 12.77 -7.39
C GLU A 143 0.95 11.55 -8.28
N PHE A 144 1.49 10.39 -7.88
CA PHE A 144 1.20 9.13 -8.57
C PHE A 144 -0.30 8.81 -8.52
N TYR A 145 -0.92 8.82 -7.35
CA TYR A 145 -2.34 8.50 -7.22
C TYR A 145 -3.24 9.53 -7.89
N LYS A 146 -2.89 10.81 -7.84
CA LYS A 146 -3.59 11.85 -8.64
C LYS A 146 -3.55 11.54 -10.13
N SER A 147 -2.39 11.13 -10.65
CA SER A 147 -2.24 10.73 -12.05
C SER A 147 -3.05 9.49 -12.42
N CYS A 148 -3.48 8.71 -11.42
CA CYS A 148 -4.35 7.54 -11.57
C CYS A 148 -5.84 7.84 -11.33
N GLY A 149 -6.21 9.11 -11.13
CA GLY A 149 -7.60 9.56 -10.97
C GLY A 149 -8.10 9.59 -9.52
N PHE A 150 -7.22 9.45 -8.54
CA PHE A 150 -7.58 9.67 -7.14
C PHE A 150 -7.61 11.16 -6.79
N THR A 151 -8.47 11.53 -5.86
CA THR A 151 -8.54 12.86 -5.26
C THR A 151 -8.29 12.78 -3.77
N GLU A 152 -7.64 13.81 -3.23
CA GLU A 152 -7.43 13.94 -1.79
C GLU A 152 -8.78 14.20 -1.10
N THR A 153 -9.01 13.53 0.03
CA THR A 153 -10.25 13.68 0.82
C THR A 153 -9.99 14.31 2.19
N GLY A 154 -8.76 14.64 2.51
CA GLY A 154 -8.38 15.27 3.77
C GLY A 154 -6.89 15.22 4.03
N ASN A 155 -6.52 15.43 5.28
CA ASN A 155 -5.18 15.26 5.83
C ASN A 155 -5.26 14.37 7.06
N PHE A 156 -4.21 13.59 7.31
CA PHE A 156 -4.16 12.69 8.46
C PHE A 156 -2.75 12.66 9.05
N ASP A 157 -2.64 12.99 10.32
CA ASP A 157 -1.40 12.91 11.08
C ASP A 157 -1.43 11.64 11.93
N LEU A 158 -0.69 10.62 11.49
CA LEU A 158 -0.58 9.36 12.21
C LEU A 158 0.48 9.48 13.31
N GLN A 159 0.04 9.38 14.57
CA GLN A 159 0.95 9.30 15.71
C GLN A 159 1.61 7.93 15.75
N LEU A 160 2.90 7.85 15.41
CA LEU A 160 3.67 6.60 15.44
C LEU A 160 4.17 6.27 16.85
N THR A 161 4.68 7.28 17.55
CA THR A 161 5.11 7.24 18.95
C THR A 161 4.75 8.57 19.62
N GLU A 162 4.99 8.72 20.92
CA GLU A 162 4.76 10.01 21.60
C GLU A 162 5.53 11.19 20.97
N ALA A 163 6.68 10.90 20.34
CA ALA A 163 7.58 11.91 19.78
C ALA A 163 7.52 12.01 18.24
N VAL A 164 6.92 11.03 17.54
CA VAL A 164 7.00 10.92 16.08
C VAL A 164 5.62 10.83 15.46
N THR A 165 5.33 11.78 14.58
CA THR A 165 4.09 11.83 13.79
C THR A 165 4.44 11.72 12.30
N LEU A 166 3.64 10.97 11.56
CA LEU A 166 3.77 10.80 10.12
C LEU A 166 2.55 11.40 9.41
N GLN A 167 2.76 12.40 8.58
CA GLN A 167 1.69 12.96 7.76
C GLN A 167 1.35 12.01 6.61
N LEU A 168 0.08 11.68 6.48
CA LEU A 168 -0.49 10.88 5.39
C LEU A 168 -1.68 11.63 4.78
N VAL A 169 -2.09 11.23 3.59
CA VAL A 169 -3.21 11.86 2.89
C VAL A 169 -4.21 10.80 2.45
N PRO A 170 -5.44 10.81 3.00
CA PRO A 170 -6.50 9.94 2.52
C PRO A 170 -6.91 10.36 1.11
N MET A 171 -7.07 9.39 0.22
CA MET A 171 -7.42 9.61 -1.17
C MET A 171 -8.50 8.62 -1.62
N ARG A 172 -9.34 9.03 -2.58
CA ARG A 172 -10.45 8.24 -3.10
C ARG A 172 -10.56 8.37 -4.62
N LYS A 173 -11.05 7.30 -5.25
CA LYS A 173 -11.39 7.21 -6.66
C LYS A 173 -12.68 6.42 -6.82
N ASP A 174 -13.64 6.94 -7.59
CA ASP A 174 -14.80 6.16 -8.04
C ASP A 174 -14.38 5.31 -9.26
N LEU A 175 -14.86 4.06 -9.29
CA LEU A 175 -14.50 3.08 -10.31
C LEU A 175 -15.47 3.11 -11.49
#